data_95ddf92b89d3fa7f38559ef99fead140
#
_entry.id   95ddf92b89d3fa7f38559ef99fead140
#
_cell.length_a   1.000
_cell.length_b   1.000
_cell.length_c   1.000
_cell.angle_alpha   90.00
_cell.angle_beta   90.00
_cell.angle_gamma   90.00
#
_symmetry.space_group_name_H-M   'P 1'
#
loop_
_entity.id
_entity.type
_entity.pdbx_description
1 polymer ?
#
loop_
_entity_poly.entity_id
_entity_poly.type
_entity_poly.pdbx_seq_one_letter_code
_entity_poly.pdbx_strand_id
1 'polypeptide(L)'
;VSNRPATYDVFIDLSHPECDEAALRDHLEHLAHDAGLAGVAGRVTLSVPATSVPPRLNGGLDVAAVTSQPAIDVLARAIRMAAGARRHLVVLLGSVAPGSEVIAQLVAGFDQDPMLGTAQPRFAEPTTDRIWPIPGADARSETAPTTSRASLLRVPPDLITPELPACCLVLRWELLIGVESADHGGRTLSGGLLHLLAHARRLGFRNLVRNRVVVGTSLAYADIYPPAPAADMDQLCAIDPYAEGALRELAGLSQRRAEALLAASCPDPDGRLHLLLDCRGMPALHNGTAMCVLGFLDGFARLDAGWSVHVLASASAGDYHGLARRYPRFRHLTDAPHGTYAAAVMLSQPWEIARVAELHRHALVTAFLMLDAIAWDIYPGRSGMEATWRFIARHADGLLYISHFTRERFNTRFPVAADVGEAVTHLSLAQDDHANVSEPAEAISDQILIFGNGFDHKHVRPTAQLLSDAFPFHRIMAVGVEDAPGPNVTALASGQMPRAALLRLIAGAGIIVFPSFYEGFGLPVVEGLALGRTVLVRRSALWAEIAAHSRLPGRLCEFDDPASLVDGVGRALAGLPLTALPSGIALVAGVAPAGWKDCAQRIIDLVSRRLARPSLDHWLAREHALRLMDQ
;
A
#
# COMPACT_ATOMS: atom_id res chain seq x y z
N VAL A 1 -34.64 17.63 36.10
CA VAL A 1 -33.66 18.68 35.88
C VAL A 1 -32.58 18.48 36.91
N SER A 2 -31.42 17.94 36.54
CA SER A 2 -30.33 17.70 37.50
C SER A 2 -29.71 19.03 37.88
N ASN A 3 -29.63 19.30 39.17
CA ASN A 3 -29.00 20.50 39.78
C ASN A 3 -27.45 20.39 39.72
N ARG A 4 -26.88 19.91 38.63
CA ARG A 4 -25.42 19.95 38.43
C ARG A 4 -25.04 21.34 37.92
N PRO A 5 -23.98 21.96 38.48
CA PRO A 5 -23.51 23.25 37.97
C PRO A 5 -23.08 23.11 36.51
N ALA A 6 -23.33 24.13 35.70
CA ALA A 6 -22.89 24.13 34.31
C ALA A 6 -21.37 23.95 34.24
N THR A 7 -20.92 23.05 33.34
CA THR A 7 -19.50 22.69 33.24
C THR A 7 -18.77 23.43 32.13
N TYR A 8 -19.50 24.06 31.19
CA TYR A 8 -18.91 24.86 30.11
C TYR A 8 -19.81 26.02 29.67
N ASP A 9 -19.18 27.04 29.10
CA ASP A 9 -19.82 28.14 28.37
C ASP A 9 -19.60 27.90 26.85
N VAL A 10 -20.43 28.53 26.00
CA VAL A 10 -20.36 28.38 24.54
C VAL A 10 -20.13 29.74 23.89
N PHE A 11 -19.18 29.86 23.00
CA PHE A 11 -19.01 30.96 22.08
C PHE A 11 -19.33 30.51 20.66
N ILE A 12 -20.16 31.27 19.93
CA ILE A 12 -20.51 30.98 18.53
C ILE A 12 -20.25 32.23 17.70
N ASP A 13 -19.40 32.10 16.69
CA ASP A 13 -19.18 33.13 15.69
C ASP A 13 -20.05 32.90 14.46
N LEU A 14 -20.87 33.86 14.14
CA LEU A 14 -21.84 33.89 13.06
C LEU A 14 -21.51 34.97 12.02
N SER A 15 -20.32 35.53 12.09
CA SER A 15 -19.89 36.58 11.16
C SER A 15 -19.52 36.04 9.77
N HIS A 16 -19.50 34.71 9.55
CA HIS A 16 -19.23 34.12 8.26
C HIS A 16 -20.37 34.35 7.27
N PRO A 17 -20.10 34.78 6.01
CA PRO A 17 -21.13 35.16 5.04
C PRO A 17 -22.10 34.05 4.62
N GLU A 18 -21.74 32.79 4.83
CA GLU A 18 -22.60 31.61 4.53
C GLU A 18 -23.51 31.18 5.70
N CYS A 19 -23.56 31.96 6.78
CA CYS A 19 -24.42 31.66 7.91
C CYS A 19 -25.89 32.02 7.59
N ASP A 20 -26.68 31.02 7.23
CA ASP A 20 -28.12 31.16 7.02
C ASP A 20 -28.82 31.39 8.38
N GLU A 21 -29.56 32.50 8.47
CA GLU A 21 -30.28 32.89 9.70
C GLU A 21 -31.32 31.85 10.12
N ALA A 22 -31.90 31.12 9.15
CA ALA A 22 -32.86 30.06 9.42
C ALA A 22 -32.17 28.80 9.97
N ALA A 23 -31.06 28.38 9.37
CA ALA A 23 -30.25 27.27 9.86
C ALA A 23 -29.66 27.54 11.25
N LEU A 24 -29.30 28.82 11.52
CA LEU A 24 -28.86 29.27 12.82
C LEU A 24 -29.96 29.16 13.88
N ARG A 25 -31.16 29.61 13.56
CA ARG A 25 -32.29 29.55 14.48
C ARG A 25 -32.60 28.11 14.85
N ASP A 26 -32.66 27.23 13.85
CA ASP A 26 -32.87 25.80 14.01
C ASP A 26 -31.79 25.15 14.87
N HIS A 27 -30.52 25.56 14.68
CA HIS A 27 -29.40 25.09 15.47
C HIS A 27 -29.48 25.56 16.93
N LEU A 28 -29.76 26.82 17.17
CA LEU A 28 -29.90 27.35 18.52
C LEU A 28 -31.14 26.80 19.23
N GLU A 29 -32.25 26.54 18.52
CA GLU A 29 -33.41 25.85 19.05
C GLU A 29 -33.08 24.39 19.39
N HIS A 30 -32.29 23.69 18.57
CA HIS A 30 -31.78 22.33 18.88
C HIS A 30 -30.86 22.36 20.11
N LEU A 31 -29.94 23.29 20.19
CA LEU A 31 -29.10 23.50 21.38
C LEU A 31 -29.91 23.78 22.65
N ALA A 32 -31.01 24.52 22.52
CA ALA A 32 -31.90 24.84 23.65
C ALA A 32 -32.83 23.69 24.04
N HIS A 33 -33.25 22.87 23.08
CA HIS A 33 -34.14 21.73 23.32
C HIS A 33 -33.39 20.46 23.74
N ASP A 34 -32.09 20.39 23.47
CA ASP A 34 -31.29 19.26 23.88
C ASP A 34 -31.16 19.23 25.40
N ALA A 35 -31.90 18.32 26.05
CA ALA A 35 -31.97 18.20 27.51
C ALA A 35 -30.58 18.03 28.16
N GLY A 36 -29.59 17.56 27.41
CA GLY A 36 -28.18 17.46 27.81
C GLY A 36 -27.53 18.83 27.99
N LEU A 37 -27.78 19.76 27.07
CA LEU A 37 -27.22 21.12 27.12
C LEU A 37 -27.92 22.02 28.13
N ALA A 38 -29.24 21.94 28.26
CA ALA A 38 -30.00 22.77 29.24
C ALA A 38 -29.59 22.56 30.71
N GLY A 39 -28.90 21.43 31.02
CA GLY A 39 -28.38 21.15 32.35
C GLY A 39 -26.86 21.32 32.52
N VAL A 40 -26.10 21.48 31.42
CA VAL A 40 -24.62 21.40 31.41
C VAL A 40 -23.96 22.66 30.86
N ALA A 41 -24.63 23.38 29.94
CA ALA A 41 -24.15 24.69 29.43
C ALA A 41 -24.53 25.84 30.35
N GLY A 42 -23.60 26.75 30.59
CA GLY A 42 -23.81 27.95 31.39
C GLY A 42 -24.31 29.14 30.55
N ARG A 43 -23.43 29.78 29.83
CA ARG A 43 -23.70 30.97 29.01
C ARG A 43 -23.38 30.74 27.55
N VAL A 44 -24.21 31.24 26.66
CA VAL A 44 -23.95 31.30 25.22
C VAL A 44 -23.63 32.72 24.81
N THR A 45 -22.47 32.94 24.20
CA THR A 45 -22.07 34.27 23.67
C THR A 45 -22.05 34.16 22.13
N LEU A 46 -22.82 35.04 21.48
CA LEU A 46 -22.92 35.08 20.02
C LEU A 46 -22.16 36.32 19.48
N SER A 47 -21.29 36.10 18.50
CA SER A 47 -20.77 37.15 17.64
C SER A 47 -21.63 37.18 16.37
N VAL A 48 -22.31 38.28 16.11
CA VAL A 48 -23.29 38.46 15.04
C VAL A 48 -22.88 39.62 14.15
N PRO A 49 -23.05 39.60 12.81
CA PRO A 49 -22.83 40.75 11.95
C PRO A 49 -23.63 41.96 12.40
N ALA A 50 -23.07 43.17 12.23
CA ALA A 50 -23.71 44.43 12.70
C ALA A 50 -25.09 44.70 12.06
N THR A 51 -25.40 44.06 10.95
CA THR A 51 -26.67 44.15 10.21
C THR A 51 -27.72 43.15 10.63
N SER A 52 -27.37 42.15 11.46
CA SER A 52 -28.26 41.04 11.85
C SER A 52 -28.99 41.33 13.15
N VAL A 53 -30.24 40.94 13.22
CA VAL A 53 -31.03 40.99 14.46
C VAL A 53 -30.75 39.76 15.31
N PRO A 54 -30.30 39.88 16.56
CA PRO A 54 -30.03 38.69 17.38
C PRO A 54 -31.29 37.84 17.55
N PRO A 55 -31.20 36.52 17.38
CA PRO A 55 -32.35 35.66 17.56
C PRO A 55 -32.81 35.65 19.01
N ARG A 56 -34.14 35.71 19.22
CA ARG A 56 -34.74 35.50 20.53
C ARG A 56 -34.90 34.01 20.77
N LEU A 57 -34.14 33.49 21.73
CA LEU A 57 -34.20 32.07 22.09
C LEU A 57 -35.17 31.87 23.27
N ASN A 58 -36.10 30.93 23.09
CA ASN A 58 -36.98 30.48 24.16
C ASN A 58 -36.32 29.24 24.81
N GLY A 59 -35.73 29.40 25.97
CA GLY A 59 -35.22 28.25 26.74
C GLY A 59 -34.05 28.62 27.62
N GLY A 60 -34.14 28.55 28.88
CA GLY A 60 -33.25 28.71 30.05
C GLY A 60 -31.73 28.91 29.88
N LEU A 61 -31.22 29.26 28.70
CA LEU A 61 -29.84 29.62 28.42
C LEU A 61 -29.64 31.12 28.52
N ASP A 62 -28.58 31.55 29.21
CA ASP A 62 -28.15 32.95 29.26
C ASP A 62 -27.46 33.32 27.94
N VAL A 63 -28.17 33.94 27.01
CA VAL A 63 -27.65 34.32 25.69
C VAL A 63 -27.28 35.78 25.63
N ALA A 64 -26.01 36.08 25.34
CA ALA A 64 -25.50 37.42 25.09
C ALA A 64 -25.08 37.53 23.60
N ALA A 65 -25.77 38.37 22.82
CA ALA A 65 -25.38 38.67 21.44
C ALA A 65 -24.65 40.02 21.36
N VAL A 66 -23.57 40.07 20.58
CA VAL A 66 -22.76 41.30 20.35
C VAL A 66 -22.64 41.51 18.85
N THR A 67 -23.15 42.65 18.36
CA THR A 67 -23.29 42.92 16.91
C THR A 67 -22.30 43.98 16.37
N SER A 68 -21.54 44.66 17.21
CA SER A 68 -20.72 45.82 16.79
C SER A 68 -19.22 45.67 17.05
N GLN A 69 -18.80 44.52 17.53
CA GLN A 69 -17.39 44.26 17.84
C GLN A 69 -16.81 43.18 16.92
N PRO A 70 -15.50 43.24 16.61
CA PRO A 70 -14.81 42.14 15.94
C PRO A 70 -14.99 40.82 16.69
N ALA A 71 -15.14 39.73 15.98
CA ALA A 71 -15.36 38.38 16.57
C ALA A 71 -14.28 38.01 17.60
N ILE A 72 -13.04 38.43 17.39
CA ILE A 72 -11.92 38.17 18.32
C ILE A 72 -12.13 38.86 19.68
N ASP A 73 -12.68 40.08 19.70
CA ASP A 73 -12.95 40.81 20.95
C ASP A 73 -14.11 40.17 21.72
N VAL A 74 -15.11 39.67 20.98
CA VAL A 74 -16.24 38.93 21.56
C VAL A 74 -15.75 37.60 22.15
N LEU A 75 -14.84 36.86 21.45
CA LEU A 75 -14.20 35.67 21.97
C LEU A 75 -13.39 35.97 23.24
N ALA A 76 -12.59 37.05 23.25
CA ALA A 76 -11.82 37.46 24.42
C ALA A 76 -12.73 37.74 25.63
N ARG A 77 -13.91 38.29 25.40
CA ARG A 77 -14.92 38.48 26.45
C ARG A 77 -15.47 37.14 26.95
N ALA A 78 -15.79 36.21 26.04
CA ALA A 78 -16.26 34.87 26.40
C ALA A 78 -15.20 34.10 27.21
N ILE A 79 -13.93 34.20 26.85
CA ILE A 79 -12.80 33.65 27.59
C ILE A 79 -12.75 34.16 29.02
N ARG A 80 -12.79 35.49 29.22
CA ARG A 80 -12.78 36.10 30.56
C ARG A 80 -13.95 35.64 31.42
N MET A 81 -15.11 35.53 30.82
CA MET A 81 -16.31 35.08 31.55
C MET A 81 -16.25 33.63 31.96
N ALA A 82 -15.81 32.74 31.04
CA ALA A 82 -15.65 31.33 31.33
C ALA A 82 -14.55 31.10 32.39
N ALA A 83 -13.41 31.78 32.27
CA ALA A 83 -12.33 31.74 33.25
C ALA A 83 -12.81 32.15 34.65
N GLY A 84 -13.51 33.30 34.76
CA GLY A 84 -14.05 33.78 36.05
C GLY A 84 -15.08 32.85 36.68
N ALA A 85 -15.84 32.13 35.86
CA ALA A 85 -16.79 31.13 36.31
C ALA A 85 -16.17 29.71 36.52
N ARG A 86 -14.89 29.52 36.19
CA ARG A 86 -14.19 28.23 36.19
C ARG A 86 -14.92 27.18 35.32
N ARG A 87 -15.36 27.59 34.13
CA ARG A 87 -16.03 26.74 33.16
C ARG A 87 -15.17 26.56 31.94
N HIS A 88 -15.22 25.38 31.34
CA HIS A 88 -14.63 25.14 30.02
C HIS A 88 -15.30 26.06 28.99
N LEU A 89 -14.65 26.35 27.86
CA LEU A 89 -15.22 27.13 26.77
C LEU A 89 -15.31 26.26 25.51
N VAL A 90 -16.51 26.20 24.94
CA VAL A 90 -16.75 25.59 23.62
C VAL A 90 -16.78 26.72 22.60
N VAL A 91 -15.94 26.62 21.57
CA VAL A 91 -15.88 27.60 20.47
C VAL A 91 -16.45 26.92 19.23
N LEU A 92 -17.47 27.53 18.64
CA LEU A 92 -18.13 27.07 17.42
C LEU A 92 -18.07 28.19 16.38
N LEU A 93 -17.70 27.86 15.16
CA LEU A 93 -17.68 28.83 14.05
C LEU A 93 -18.63 28.38 12.95
N GLY A 94 -19.27 29.41 12.35
CA GLY A 94 -20.17 29.19 11.23
C GLY A 94 -21.38 28.29 11.54
N SER A 95 -21.77 27.50 10.59
CA SER A 95 -22.93 26.58 10.67
C SER A 95 -22.61 25.21 11.28
N VAL A 96 -21.49 25.05 11.99
CA VAL A 96 -21.15 23.78 12.64
C VAL A 96 -22.02 23.57 13.87
N ALA A 97 -22.85 22.56 13.82
CA ALA A 97 -23.84 22.21 14.85
C ALA A 97 -23.52 20.85 15.50
N PRO A 98 -22.55 20.77 16.44
CA PRO A 98 -22.30 19.51 17.14
C PRO A 98 -23.46 19.21 18.09
N GLY A 99 -23.98 17.96 18.06
CA GLY A 99 -24.92 17.50 19.08
C GLY A 99 -24.29 17.55 20.48
N SER A 100 -25.15 17.62 21.52
CA SER A 100 -24.71 17.66 22.92
C SER A 100 -23.80 16.49 23.31
N GLU A 101 -24.06 15.31 22.74
CA GLU A 101 -23.23 14.12 22.96
C GLU A 101 -21.78 14.34 22.50
N VAL A 102 -21.58 14.99 21.36
CA VAL A 102 -20.24 15.31 20.81
C VAL A 102 -19.51 16.25 21.76
N ILE A 103 -20.17 17.33 22.19
CA ILE A 103 -19.58 18.28 23.14
C ILE A 103 -19.25 17.58 24.46
N ALA A 104 -20.15 16.76 24.98
CA ALA A 104 -19.93 16.01 26.20
C ALA A 104 -18.73 15.04 26.09
N GLN A 105 -18.57 14.36 24.96
CA GLN A 105 -17.41 13.50 24.71
C GLN A 105 -16.09 14.28 24.64
N LEU A 106 -16.09 15.47 24.04
CA LEU A 106 -14.90 16.34 23.99
C LEU A 106 -14.53 16.85 25.39
N VAL A 107 -15.50 17.36 26.15
CA VAL A 107 -15.31 17.90 27.51
C VAL A 107 -14.90 16.82 28.50
N ALA A 108 -15.48 15.61 28.43
CA ALA A 108 -15.11 14.47 29.28
C ALA A 108 -13.63 14.08 29.13
N GLY A 109 -12.98 14.46 28.03
CA GLY A 109 -11.54 14.28 27.85
C GLY A 109 -10.70 15.00 28.90
N PHE A 110 -11.17 16.14 29.40
CA PHE A 110 -10.44 16.92 30.41
C PHE A 110 -10.36 16.21 31.78
N ASP A 111 -11.36 15.39 32.12
CA ASP A 111 -11.35 14.59 33.34
C ASP A 111 -10.43 13.36 33.20
N GLN A 112 -10.29 12.84 31.97
CA GLN A 112 -9.47 11.69 31.67
C GLN A 112 -7.98 12.02 31.57
N ASP A 113 -7.66 13.22 31.04
CA ASP A 113 -6.29 13.68 30.82
C ASP A 113 -6.08 15.09 31.39
N PRO A 114 -5.38 15.22 32.54
CA PRO A 114 -5.12 16.51 33.14
C PRO A 114 -4.21 17.42 32.30
N MET A 115 -3.46 16.87 31.35
CA MET A 115 -2.61 17.65 30.44
C MET A 115 -3.33 18.07 29.15
N LEU A 116 -4.58 17.67 28.98
CA LEU A 116 -5.38 18.08 27.83
C LEU A 116 -5.85 19.53 28.02
N GLY A 117 -5.38 20.43 27.17
CA GLY A 117 -5.77 21.85 27.18
C GLY A 117 -6.89 22.16 26.20
N THR A 118 -6.83 21.56 25.02
CA THR A 118 -7.82 21.75 23.96
C THR A 118 -8.11 20.45 23.22
N ALA A 119 -9.35 20.31 22.74
CA ALA A 119 -9.75 19.18 21.92
C ALA A 119 -10.72 19.59 20.82
N GLN A 120 -10.62 18.92 19.68
CA GLN A 120 -11.55 19.04 18.54
C GLN A 120 -11.99 17.68 18.03
N PRO A 121 -13.16 17.61 17.34
CA PRO A 121 -13.58 16.42 16.61
C PRO A 121 -12.91 16.32 15.24
N ARG A 122 -13.19 15.24 14.52
CA ARG A 122 -13.05 15.15 13.07
C ARG A 122 -14.30 15.73 12.41
N PHE A 123 -14.13 16.23 11.18
CA PHE A 123 -15.22 16.79 10.39
C PHE A 123 -15.55 15.87 9.21
N ALA A 124 -16.84 15.69 8.95
CA ALA A 124 -17.37 14.87 7.87
C ALA A 124 -18.42 15.63 7.06
N GLU A 125 -18.58 15.26 5.79
CA GLU A 125 -19.74 15.70 5.00
C GLU A 125 -21.03 15.13 5.62
N PRO A 126 -22.13 15.90 5.69
CA PRO A 126 -23.33 15.47 6.42
C PRO A 126 -24.01 14.23 5.85
N THR A 127 -23.93 14.04 4.53
CA THR A 127 -24.66 13.00 3.77
C THR A 127 -23.80 11.82 3.35
N THR A 128 -22.50 11.87 3.59
CA THR A 128 -21.55 10.84 3.18
C THR A 128 -20.74 10.35 4.38
N ASP A 129 -20.08 9.20 4.22
CA ASP A 129 -19.09 8.72 5.22
C ASP A 129 -17.71 9.37 5.03
N ARG A 130 -17.65 10.45 4.27
CA ARG A 130 -16.42 11.15 3.88
C ARG A 130 -15.95 12.07 4.99
N ILE A 131 -14.78 11.79 5.54
CA ILE A 131 -14.17 12.57 6.62
C ILE A 131 -13.02 13.40 6.06
N TRP A 132 -13.00 14.68 6.40
CA TRP A 132 -11.93 15.57 6.00
C TRP A 132 -10.59 15.21 6.67
N PRO A 133 -9.47 15.31 5.94
CA PRO A 133 -8.15 15.07 6.51
C PRO A 133 -7.78 16.13 7.56
N ILE A 134 -6.81 15.82 8.39
CA ILE A 134 -6.19 16.78 9.30
C ILE A 134 -5.42 17.83 8.49
N PRO A 135 -5.34 19.11 8.94
CA PRO A 135 -4.63 20.17 8.22
C PRO A 135 -3.17 19.85 7.91
N GLY A 136 -2.65 20.38 6.81
CA GLY A 136 -1.26 20.26 6.37
C GLY A 136 -1.05 20.85 4.98
N ALA A 137 0.19 21.02 4.53
CA ALA A 137 0.56 21.78 3.34
C ALA A 137 -0.16 21.36 2.04
N ASP A 138 -0.44 20.07 1.87
CA ASP A 138 -1.06 19.53 0.65
C ASP A 138 -2.60 19.50 0.70
N ALA A 139 -3.19 19.86 1.83
CA ALA A 139 -4.63 19.74 2.07
C ALA A 139 -5.46 20.89 1.48
N ARG A 140 -4.81 21.89 0.86
CA ARG A 140 -5.47 23.05 0.25
C ARG A 140 -6.14 22.75 -1.10
N SER A 141 -6.04 21.52 -1.59
CA SER A 141 -6.65 21.08 -2.84
C SER A 141 -8.03 20.46 -2.55
N GLU A 142 -9.03 20.78 -3.35
CA GLU A 142 -10.35 20.12 -3.36
C GLU A 142 -10.26 18.60 -3.59
N THR A 143 -9.08 18.13 -4.02
CA THR A 143 -8.76 16.71 -4.23
C THR A 143 -8.10 16.06 -3.01
N ALA A 144 -8.12 16.70 -1.82
CA ALA A 144 -7.52 16.13 -0.63
C ALA A 144 -8.12 14.73 -0.34
N PRO A 145 -7.29 13.72 -0.08
CA PRO A 145 -7.79 12.37 0.17
C PRO A 145 -8.62 12.36 1.44
N THR A 146 -9.87 11.98 1.31
CA THR A 146 -10.79 11.80 2.44
C THR A 146 -10.68 10.39 3.00
N THR A 147 -11.01 10.23 4.27
CA THR A 147 -11.07 8.93 4.95
C THR A 147 -12.51 8.59 5.32
N SER A 148 -12.78 7.37 5.76
CA SER A 148 -14.09 6.95 6.25
C SER A 148 -14.11 6.80 7.77
N ARG A 149 -15.30 6.76 8.37
CA ARG A 149 -15.45 6.46 9.81
C ARG A 149 -14.86 5.11 10.18
N ALA A 150 -15.01 4.11 9.32
CA ALA A 150 -14.42 2.78 9.52
C ALA A 150 -12.89 2.83 9.56
N SER A 151 -12.27 3.67 8.72
CA SER A 151 -10.81 3.86 8.71
C SER A 151 -10.30 4.56 9.97
N LEU A 152 -11.07 5.50 10.51
CA LEU A 152 -10.71 6.17 11.78
C LEU A 152 -10.65 5.21 12.97
N LEU A 153 -11.33 4.06 12.91
CA LEU A 153 -11.22 3.03 13.95
C LEU A 153 -9.85 2.33 13.97
N ARG A 154 -9.06 2.49 12.92
CA ARG A 154 -7.74 1.87 12.76
C ARG A 154 -6.57 2.80 13.10
N VAL A 155 -6.83 4.10 13.31
CA VAL A 155 -5.83 5.06 13.77
C VAL A 155 -5.92 5.24 15.30
N PRO A 156 -4.88 5.78 15.97
CA PRO A 156 -4.95 6.13 17.37
C PRO A 156 -6.21 6.96 17.70
N PRO A 157 -6.83 6.79 18.86
CA PRO A 157 -8.05 7.52 19.22
C PRO A 157 -7.83 9.04 19.26
N ASP A 158 -6.63 9.46 19.64
CA ASP A 158 -6.25 10.85 19.81
C ASP A 158 -4.96 11.15 19.07
N LEU A 159 -4.90 12.33 18.43
CA LEU A 159 -3.70 12.87 17.79
C LEU A 159 -3.31 14.17 18.44
N ILE A 160 -2.07 14.26 18.94
CA ILE A 160 -1.50 15.52 19.42
C ILE A 160 -1.13 16.37 18.20
N THR A 161 -1.56 17.64 18.18
CA THR A 161 -1.33 18.54 17.07
C THR A 161 -0.99 19.94 17.54
N PRO A 162 -0.11 20.68 16.85
CA PRO A 162 0.16 22.09 17.15
C PRO A 162 -0.97 23.02 16.71
N GLU A 163 -1.78 22.62 15.74
CA GLU A 163 -2.82 23.42 15.11
C GLU A 163 -4.16 22.70 15.17
N LEU A 164 -5.21 23.46 15.50
CA LEU A 164 -6.59 23.01 15.45
C LEU A 164 -7.44 24.05 14.71
N PRO A 165 -8.42 23.63 13.90
CA PRO A 165 -9.35 24.56 13.31
C PRO A 165 -10.32 25.13 14.36
N ALA A 166 -10.80 26.31 14.06
CA ALA A 166 -11.69 27.03 14.94
C ALA A 166 -13.16 26.56 14.89
N CYS A 167 -13.52 25.68 13.95
CA CYS A 167 -14.93 25.34 13.68
C CYS A 167 -15.66 24.67 14.84
N CYS A 168 -14.97 23.82 15.61
CA CYS A 168 -15.49 23.22 16.83
C CYS A 168 -14.30 22.87 17.74
N LEU A 169 -14.10 23.66 18.77
CA LEU A 169 -12.96 23.54 19.68
C LEU A 169 -13.45 23.65 21.12
N VAL A 170 -13.01 22.75 21.99
CA VAL A 170 -13.22 22.89 23.44
C VAL A 170 -11.92 23.27 24.12
N LEU A 171 -12.00 24.22 25.05
CA LEU A 171 -10.89 24.82 25.78
C LEU A 171 -11.04 24.53 27.27
N ARG A 172 -9.97 24.07 27.89
CA ARG A 172 -9.93 23.80 29.33
C ARG A 172 -9.93 25.13 30.12
N TRP A 173 -10.71 25.21 31.20
CA TRP A 173 -10.86 26.46 31.95
C TRP A 173 -9.54 26.94 32.58
N GLU A 174 -8.67 26.05 33.04
CA GLU A 174 -7.35 26.39 33.58
C GLU A 174 -6.46 27.13 32.57
N LEU A 175 -6.57 26.75 31.29
CA LEU A 175 -5.90 27.42 30.17
C LEU A 175 -6.39 28.86 30.02
N LEU A 176 -7.70 29.10 30.22
CA LEU A 176 -8.31 30.40 30.01
C LEU A 176 -7.82 31.48 31.00
N ILE A 177 -7.44 31.08 32.21
CA ILE A 177 -6.96 32.03 33.26
C ILE A 177 -5.67 32.74 32.79
N GLY A 178 -4.79 32.06 32.08
CA GLY A 178 -3.53 32.63 31.59
C GLY A 178 -3.67 33.51 30.35
N VAL A 179 -4.84 33.49 29.69
CA VAL A 179 -5.09 34.22 28.42
C VAL A 179 -5.77 35.57 28.64
N GLU A 180 -6.33 35.80 29.83
CA GLU A 180 -7.09 37.04 30.15
C GLU A 180 -6.35 38.35 29.86
N SER A 181 -5.02 38.35 29.92
CA SER A 181 -4.15 39.50 29.73
C SER A 181 -3.52 39.61 28.35
N ALA A 182 -3.77 38.65 27.45
CA ALA A 182 -3.17 38.70 26.13
C ALA A 182 -3.78 39.82 25.27
N ASP A 183 -2.93 40.70 24.75
CA ASP A 183 -3.34 41.73 23.81
C ASP A 183 -3.80 41.04 22.49
N HIS A 184 -5.08 41.21 22.17
CA HIS A 184 -5.70 40.65 20.96
C HIS A 184 -5.76 41.68 19.82
N GLY A 185 -5.16 42.88 20.01
CA GLY A 185 -5.25 44.00 19.07
C GLY A 185 -4.76 43.63 17.67
N GLY A 186 -5.65 43.78 16.69
CA GLY A 186 -5.33 43.60 15.26
C GLY A 186 -5.28 42.17 14.73
N ARG A 187 -5.56 41.12 15.54
CA ARG A 187 -5.57 39.75 15.11
C ARG A 187 -6.90 39.33 14.48
N THR A 188 -6.83 38.40 13.53
CA THR A 188 -8.03 37.69 13.08
C THR A 188 -8.49 36.69 14.14
N LEU A 189 -9.73 36.21 14.03
CA LEU A 189 -10.21 35.15 14.93
C LEU A 189 -9.35 33.89 14.84
N SER A 190 -9.00 33.46 13.63
CA SER A 190 -8.12 32.29 13.39
C SER A 190 -6.73 32.52 14.00
N GLY A 191 -6.13 33.68 13.80
CA GLY A 191 -4.86 34.06 14.43
C GLY A 191 -4.91 34.05 15.93
N GLY A 192 -5.98 34.60 16.52
CA GLY A 192 -6.21 34.59 17.96
C GLY A 192 -6.30 33.18 18.54
N LEU A 193 -7.00 32.29 17.88
CA LEU A 193 -7.09 30.89 18.27
C LEU A 193 -5.76 30.17 18.14
N LEU A 194 -5.00 30.42 17.08
CA LEU A 194 -3.66 29.83 16.89
C LEU A 194 -2.72 30.25 18.03
N HIS A 195 -2.76 31.53 18.42
CA HIS A 195 -2.01 32.04 19.59
C HIS A 195 -2.42 31.35 20.89
N LEU A 196 -3.71 31.11 21.07
CA LEU A 196 -4.23 30.42 22.25
C LEU A 196 -3.75 28.98 22.32
N LEU A 197 -3.69 28.29 21.19
CA LEU A 197 -3.15 26.93 21.10
C LEU A 197 -1.64 26.87 21.39
N ALA A 198 -0.88 27.87 20.91
CA ALA A 198 0.53 27.99 21.24
C ALA A 198 0.73 28.29 22.73
N HIS A 199 -0.12 29.17 23.31
CA HIS A 199 -0.10 29.43 24.74
C HIS A 199 -0.38 28.18 25.56
N ALA A 200 -1.35 27.36 25.18
CA ALA A 200 -1.61 26.06 25.81
C ALA A 200 -0.36 25.20 25.90
N ARG A 201 0.38 25.07 24.80
CA ARG A 201 1.64 24.29 24.77
C ARG A 201 2.69 24.87 25.71
N ARG A 202 2.83 26.18 25.77
CA ARG A 202 3.78 26.88 26.69
C ARG A 202 3.45 26.62 28.15
N LEU A 203 2.18 26.46 28.50
CA LEU A 203 1.72 26.06 29.83
C LEU A 203 1.84 24.55 30.10
N GLY A 204 2.27 23.77 29.12
CA GLY A 204 2.43 22.32 29.22
C GLY A 204 1.17 21.53 28.86
N PHE A 205 0.13 22.19 28.36
CA PHE A 205 -1.06 21.50 27.88
C PHE A 205 -0.88 20.96 26.45
N ARG A 206 -1.63 19.91 26.13
CA ARG A 206 -1.70 19.30 24.79
C ARG A 206 -2.95 19.75 24.06
N ASN A 207 -2.80 19.90 22.73
CA ASN A 207 -3.91 20.11 21.82
C ASN A 207 -4.18 18.77 21.09
N LEU A 208 -5.43 18.28 21.10
CA LEU A 208 -5.79 16.97 20.54
C LEU A 208 -6.87 17.07 19.46
N VAL A 209 -6.70 16.28 18.40
CA VAL A 209 -7.80 15.84 17.54
C VAL A 209 -8.30 14.49 18.07
N ARG A 210 -9.58 14.40 18.38
CA ARG A 210 -10.22 13.17 18.82
C ARG A 210 -10.78 12.38 17.63
N ASN A 211 -10.05 11.40 17.14
CA ASN A 211 -10.37 10.64 15.93
C ASN A 211 -11.68 9.84 16.03
N ARG A 212 -12.19 9.59 17.23
CA ARG A 212 -13.46 8.85 17.46
C ARG A 212 -14.68 9.77 17.52
N VAL A 213 -14.49 11.07 17.62
CA VAL A 213 -15.54 12.07 17.72
C VAL A 213 -15.67 12.74 16.36
N VAL A 214 -16.83 12.61 15.70
CA VAL A 214 -17.04 13.10 14.33
C VAL A 214 -18.25 14.02 14.29
N VAL A 215 -18.10 15.19 13.67
CA VAL A 215 -19.14 16.19 13.45
C VAL A 215 -19.41 16.34 11.96
N GLY A 216 -20.69 16.30 11.57
CA GLY A 216 -21.10 16.63 10.21
C GLY A 216 -21.05 18.15 9.98
N THR A 217 -20.58 18.59 8.82
CA THR A 217 -20.60 20.00 8.41
C THR A 217 -20.74 20.13 6.89
N SER A 218 -21.50 21.13 6.46
CA SER A 218 -21.62 21.52 5.05
C SER A 218 -20.48 22.43 4.59
N LEU A 219 -19.61 22.89 5.50
CA LEU A 219 -18.46 23.75 5.17
C LEU A 219 -17.48 23.03 4.27
N ALA A 220 -16.92 23.73 3.30
CA ALA A 220 -15.81 23.22 2.50
C ALA A 220 -14.55 23.08 3.35
N TYR A 221 -13.61 22.25 2.90
CA TYR A 221 -12.36 22.03 3.64
C TYR A 221 -11.60 23.32 3.95
N ALA A 222 -11.55 24.26 2.99
CA ALA A 222 -10.87 25.55 3.15
C ALA A 222 -11.52 26.43 4.21
N ASP A 223 -12.82 26.30 4.44
CA ASP A 223 -13.57 27.06 5.44
C ASP A 223 -13.42 26.44 6.84
N ILE A 224 -13.27 25.12 6.89
CA ILE A 224 -12.97 24.40 8.15
C ILE A 224 -11.54 24.72 8.61
N TYR A 225 -10.60 24.78 7.68
CA TYR A 225 -9.18 25.00 7.92
C TYR A 225 -8.66 26.22 7.16
N PRO A 226 -9.12 27.43 7.47
CA PRO A 226 -8.64 28.63 6.79
C PRO A 226 -7.15 28.82 7.09
N PRO A 227 -6.33 29.19 6.09
CA PRO A 227 -4.94 29.51 6.33
C PRO A 227 -4.83 30.73 7.25
N ALA A 228 -3.97 30.64 8.27
CA ALA A 228 -3.67 31.81 9.10
C ALA A 228 -3.03 32.92 8.22
N PRO A 229 -3.47 34.19 8.36
CA PRO A 229 -2.80 35.29 7.69
C PRO A 229 -1.31 35.38 8.04
N ALA A 230 -0.47 35.80 7.08
CA ALA A 230 0.97 35.89 7.30
C ALA A 230 1.34 36.74 8.54
N ALA A 231 0.64 37.84 8.75
CA ALA A 231 0.86 38.71 9.93
C ALA A 231 0.58 37.99 11.27
N ASP A 232 -0.42 37.12 11.32
CA ASP A 232 -0.71 36.30 12.51
C ASP A 232 0.36 35.24 12.72
N MET A 233 0.89 34.68 11.64
CA MET A 233 2.01 33.73 11.70
C MET A 233 3.31 34.38 12.17
N ASP A 234 3.65 35.57 11.68
CA ASP A 234 4.82 36.31 12.12
C ASP A 234 4.76 36.63 13.62
N GLN A 235 3.59 37.05 14.12
CA GLN A 235 3.37 37.26 15.54
C GLN A 235 3.45 35.96 16.34
N LEU A 236 2.89 34.87 15.82
CA LEU A 236 2.98 33.54 16.45
C LEU A 236 4.43 33.12 16.60
N CYS A 237 5.25 33.21 15.52
CA CYS A 237 6.66 32.84 15.53
C CYS A 237 7.50 33.74 16.48
N ALA A 238 7.11 34.97 16.70
CA ALA A 238 7.74 35.84 17.69
C ALA A 238 7.49 35.37 19.15
N ILE A 239 6.36 34.71 19.41
CA ILE A 239 5.99 34.20 20.74
C ILE A 239 6.44 32.76 20.93
N ASP A 240 6.30 31.93 19.88
CA ASP A 240 6.68 30.54 19.85
C ASP A 240 7.61 30.26 18.63
N PRO A 241 8.93 30.39 18.80
CA PRO A 241 9.89 30.18 17.71
C PRO A 241 9.84 28.78 17.08
N TYR A 242 9.22 27.81 17.76
CA TYR A 242 9.06 26.44 17.26
C TYR A 242 7.77 26.22 16.47
N ALA A 243 6.86 27.21 16.43
CA ALA A 243 5.54 27.06 15.82
C ALA A 243 5.63 26.68 14.33
N GLU A 244 6.46 27.38 13.56
CA GLU A 244 6.64 27.10 12.12
C GLU A 244 7.19 25.70 11.88
N GLY A 245 8.19 25.28 12.67
CA GLY A 245 8.74 23.92 12.59
C GLY A 245 7.68 22.87 12.92
N ALA A 246 6.92 23.07 13.97
CA ALA A 246 5.85 22.17 14.38
C ALA A 246 4.73 22.05 13.32
N LEU A 247 4.34 23.17 12.69
CA LEU A 247 3.36 23.19 11.61
C LEU A 247 3.90 22.50 10.34
N ARG A 248 5.18 22.68 10.03
CA ARG A 248 5.86 21.99 8.92
C ARG A 248 5.92 20.48 9.15
N GLU A 249 6.24 20.05 10.37
CA GLU A 249 6.21 18.64 10.76
C GLU A 249 4.80 18.06 10.67
N LEU A 250 3.78 18.78 11.11
CA LEU A 250 2.38 18.37 10.96
C LEU A 250 2.00 18.17 9.48
N ALA A 251 2.43 19.07 8.60
CA ALA A 251 2.21 18.94 7.16
C ALA A 251 2.89 17.70 6.58
N GLY A 252 4.06 17.32 7.11
CA GLY A 252 4.82 16.14 6.71
C GLY A 252 4.48 14.85 7.45
N LEU A 253 3.46 14.85 8.33
CA LEU A 253 3.15 13.69 9.15
C LEU A 253 2.85 12.44 8.32
N SER A 254 3.57 11.37 8.63
CA SER A 254 3.33 10.02 8.11
C SER A 254 1.90 9.55 8.37
N GLN A 255 1.26 10.05 9.42
CA GLN A 255 -0.12 9.71 9.76
C GLN A 255 -1.13 10.11 8.66
N ARG A 256 -0.97 11.28 8.02
CA ARG A 256 -1.89 11.69 6.92
C ARG A 256 -1.82 10.72 5.76
N ARG A 257 -0.61 10.31 5.37
CA ARG A 257 -0.41 9.29 4.34
C ARG A 257 -0.98 7.95 4.78
N ALA A 258 -0.74 7.57 6.03
CA ALA A 258 -1.31 6.35 6.61
C ALA A 258 -2.85 6.38 6.60
N GLU A 259 -3.49 7.49 6.93
CA GLU A 259 -4.96 7.65 6.87
C GLU A 259 -5.49 7.49 5.44
N ALA A 260 -4.84 8.09 4.45
CA ALA A 260 -5.21 7.93 3.03
C ALA A 260 -5.08 6.48 2.56
N LEU A 261 -4.01 5.80 2.97
CA LEU A 261 -3.79 4.38 2.66
C LEU A 261 -4.77 3.46 3.40
N LEU A 262 -5.14 3.80 4.65
CA LEU A 262 -6.18 3.09 5.39
C LEU A 262 -7.55 3.27 4.72
N ALA A 263 -7.86 4.44 4.18
CA ALA A 263 -9.06 4.64 3.38
C ALA A 263 -9.06 3.75 2.13
N ALA A 264 -7.93 3.65 1.44
CA ALA A 264 -7.76 2.76 0.29
C ALA A 264 -7.90 1.27 0.64
N SER A 265 -7.77 0.89 1.92
CA SER A 265 -8.00 -0.48 2.40
C SER A 265 -9.49 -0.81 2.60
N CYS A 266 -10.39 0.15 2.44
CA CYS A 266 -11.82 -0.06 2.41
C CYS A 266 -12.29 -0.26 0.96
N PRO A 267 -13.28 -1.12 0.72
CA PRO A 267 -13.83 -1.28 -0.63
C PRO A 267 -14.39 0.05 -1.16
N ASP A 268 -14.26 0.26 -2.46
CA ASP A 268 -14.89 1.35 -3.18
C ASP A 268 -16.43 1.18 -3.22
N PRO A 269 -17.21 2.13 -3.79
CA PRO A 269 -18.65 2.02 -3.91
C PRO A 269 -19.14 0.78 -4.65
N ASP A 270 -18.31 0.19 -5.54
CA ASP A 270 -18.60 -1.05 -6.25
C ASP A 270 -18.23 -2.31 -5.43
N GLY A 271 -17.78 -2.13 -4.19
CA GLY A 271 -17.39 -3.21 -3.28
C GLY A 271 -16.01 -3.80 -3.59
N ARG A 272 -15.14 -3.10 -4.33
CA ARG A 272 -13.83 -3.59 -4.77
C ARG A 272 -12.68 -2.91 -4.04
N LEU A 273 -11.65 -3.67 -3.74
CA LEU A 273 -10.35 -3.17 -3.28
C LEU A 273 -9.42 -2.92 -4.48
N HIS A 274 -8.59 -1.90 -4.41
CA HIS A 274 -7.64 -1.56 -5.46
C HIS A 274 -6.30 -2.26 -5.21
N LEU A 275 -5.86 -3.07 -6.19
CA LEU A 275 -4.59 -3.78 -6.20
C LEU A 275 -3.68 -3.23 -7.29
N LEU A 276 -2.49 -2.80 -6.94
CA LEU A 276 -1.43 -2.42 -7.88
C LEU A 276 -0.49 -3.61 -8.14
N LEU A 277 -0.33 -4.01 -9.39
CA LEU A 277 0.67 -4.99 -9.83
C LEU A 277 1.81 -4.24 -10.53
N ASP A 278 2.96 -4.14 -9.87
CA ASP A 278 4.15 -3.55 -10.48
C ASP A 278 4.86 -4.56 -11.37
N CYS A 279 4.72 -4.38 -12.67
CA CYS A 279 5.31 -5.18 -13.73
C CYS A 279 6.47 -4.49 -14.45
N ARG A 280 6.97 -3.34 -13.96
CA ARG A 280 8.03 -2.56 -14.65
C ARG A 280 9.36 -3.31 -14.79
N GLY A 281 9.59 -4.35 -13.99
CA GLY A 281 10.75 -5.24 -14.17
C GLY A 281 10.61 -6.24 -15.33
N MET A 282 9.46 -6.27 -16.02
CA MET A 282 9.25 -7.06 -17.22
C MET A 282 9.89 -6.35 -18.43
N PRO A 283 10.84 -6.97 -19.15
CA PRO A 283 11.45 -6.36 -20.32
C PRO A 283 10.57 -6.50 -21.57
N ALA A 284 10.83 -5.67 -22.58
CA ALA A 284 10.22 -5.76 -23.90
C ALA A 284 10.88 -6.86 -24.76
N LEU A 285 10.91 -8.08 -24.24
CA LEU A 285 11.43 -9.27 -24.92
C LEU A 285 10.88 -10.55 -24.26
N HIS A 286 11.01 -11.69 -24.94
CA HIS A 286 10.60 -12.98 -24.41
C HIS A 286 11.72 -13.60 -23.55
N ASN A 287 11.60 -13.51 -22.23
CA ASN A 287 12.48 -14.19 -21.27
C ASN A 287 11.70 -14.76 -20.08
N GLY A 288 12.39 -15.42 -19.16
CA GLY A 288 11.79 -16.06 -17.98
C GLY A 288 11.00 -15.07 -17.11
N THR A 289 11.52 -13.85 -16.90
CA THR A 289 10.84 -12.79 -16.13
C THR A 289 9.54 -12.36 -16.80
N ALA A 290 9.57 -12.07 -18.11
CA ALA A 290 8.38 -11.68 -18.86
C ALA A 290 7.32 -12.80 -18.84
N MET A 291 7.73 -14.05 -19.02
CA MET A 291 6.83 -15.21 -18.98
C MET A 291 6.20 -15.40 -17.60
N CYS A 292 6.96 -15.21 -16.54
CA CYS A 292 6.48 -15.26 -15.15
C CYS A 292 5.41 -14.17 -14.90
N VAL A 293 5.70 -12.91 -15.25
CA VAL A 293 4.76 -11.80 -15.08
C VAL A 293 3.49 -12.02 -15.89
N LEU A 294 3.59 -12.39 -17.16
CA LEU A 294 2.42 -12.66 -18.01
C LEU A 294 1.58 -13.81 -17.47
N GLY A 295 2.20 -14.88 -16.96
CA GLY A 295 1.49 -15.97 -16.32
C GLY A 295 0.71 -15.54 -15.08
N PHE A 296 1.29 -14.72 -14.21
CA PHE A 296 0.55 -14.15 -13.08
C PHE A 296 -0.60 -13.26 -13.54
N LEU A 297 -0.40 -12.41 -14.56
CA LEU A 297 -1.48 -11.59 -15.11
C LEU A 297 -2.61 -12.45 -15.69
N ASP A 298 -2.30 -13.56 -16.38
CA ASP A 298 -3.29 -14.55 -16.83
C ASP A 298 -4.04 -15.16 -15.63
N GLY A 299 -3.34 -15.43 -14.53
CA GLY A 299 -3.93 -15.91 -13.29
C GLY A 299 -4.89 -14.90 -12.69
N PHE A 300 -4.45 -13.64 -12.51
CA PHE A 300 -5.31 -12.55 -12.00
C PHE A 300 -6.53 -12.30 -12.89
N ALA A 301 -6.39 -12.38 -14.20
CA ALA A 301 -7.51 -12.21 -15.13
C ALA A 301 -8.62 -13.27 -14.97
N ARG A 302 -8.28 -14.44 -14.43
CA ARG A 302 -9.20 -15.55 -14.14
C ARG A 302 -9.78 -15.49 -12.71
N LEU A 303 -9.32 -14.57 -11.88
CA LEU A 303 -9.85 -14.37 -10.54
C LEU A 303 -11.04 -13.41 -10.58
N ASP A 304 -12.14 -13.81 -9.93
CA ASP A 304 -13.27 -12.93 -9.64
C ASP A 304 -13.25 -12.65 -8.12
N ALA A 305 -12.34 -11.80 -7.71
CA ALA A 305 -11.92 -11.73 -6.31
C ALA A 305 -12.28 -10.42 -5.60
N GLY A 306 -13.21 -9.61 -6.11
CA GLY A 306 -13.53 -8.31 -5.50
C GLY A 306 -12.38 -7.30 -5.54
N TRP A 307 -11.47 -7.46 -6.50
CA TRP A 307 -10.33 -6.56 -6.71
C TRP A 307 -10.43 -5.80 -8.03
N SER A 308 -10.14 -4.51 -7.97
CA SER A 308 -9.85 -3.67 -9.13
C SER A 308 -8.35 -3.70 -9.37
N VAL A 309 -7.93 -4.40 -10.43
CA VAL A 309 -6.50 -4.63 -10.71
C VAL A 309 -5.95 -3.52 -11.59
N HIS A 310 -4.86 -2.90 -11.13
CA HIS A 310 -4.09 -1.89 -11.86
C HIS A 310 -2.73 -2.48 -12.19
N VAL A 311 -2.36 -2.47 -13.48
CA VAL A 311 -1.07 -2.99 -13.97
C VAL A 311 -0.17 -1.81 -14.31
N LEU A 312 0.96 -1.71 -13.61
CA LEU A 312 1.99 -0.70 -13.84
C LEU A 312 3.14 -1.33 -14.61
N ALA A 313 3.36 -0.89 -15.85
CA ALA A 313 4.43 -1.39 -16.71
C ALA A 313 5.13 -0.23 -17.43
N SER A 314 6.36 -0.45 -17.94
CA SER A 314 6.97 0.50 -18.85
C SER A 314 6.16 0.54 -20.18
N ALA A 315 6.11 1.69 -20.84
CA ALA A 315 5.43 1.83 -22.14
C ALA A 315 5.92 0.76 -23.13
N SER A 316 7.23 0.60 -23.26
CA SER A 316 7.84 -0.35 -24.20
C SER A 316 7.44 -1.81 -23.92
N ALA A 317 7.41 -2.24 -22.66
CA ALA A 317 6.98 -3.60 -22.32
C ALA A 317 5.47 -3.78 -22.49
N GLY A 318 4.67 -2.77 -22.13
CA GLY A 318 3.23 -2.77 -22.31
C GLY A 318 2.82 -2.96 -23.76
N ASP A 319 3.44 -2.22 -24.67
CA ASP A 319 3.20 -2.29 -26.11
C ASP A 319 3.71 -3.61 -26.71
N TYR A 320 4.95 -4.01 -26.37
CA TYR A 320 5.55 -5.25 -26.90
C TYR A 320 4.71 -6.49 -26.56
N HIS A 321 4.24 -6.60 -25.32
CA HIS A 321 3.43 -7.73 -24.87
C HIS A 321 1.93 -7.53 -25.11
N GLY A 322 1.50 -6.37 -25.58
CA GLY A 322 0.11 -6.03 -25.89
C GLY A 322 -0.79 -6.08 -24.64
N LEU A 323 -0.32 -5.60 -23.51
CA LEU A 323 -0.99 -5.78 -22.20
C LEU A 323 -2.42 -5.24 -22.19
N ALA A 324 -2.66 -4.03 -22.72
CA ALA A 324 -3.99 -3.42 -22.74
C ALA A 324 -5.01 -4.24 -23.56
N ARG A 325 -4.57 -4.82 -24.67
CA ARG A 325 -5.40 -5.68 -25.52
C ARG A 325 -5.63 -7.05 -24.87
N ARG A 326 -4.62 -7.61 -24.20
CA ARG A 326 -4.67 -8.93 -23.56
C ARG A 326 -5.50 -8.93 -22.27
N TYR A 327 -5.44 -7.83 -21.52
CA TYR A 327 -6.11 -7.68 -20.23
C TYR A 327 -7.01 -6.43 -20.17
N PRO A 328 -8.08 -6.36 -20.99
CA PRO A 328 -8.92 -5.16 -21.10
C PRO A 328 -9.71 -4.81 -19.83
N ARG A 329 -9.80 -5.75 -18.87
CA ARG A 329 -10.46 -5.51 -17.56
C ARG A 329 -9.54 -4.82 -16.55
N PHE A 330 -8.23 -4.80 -16.79
CA PHE A 330 -7.27 -4.16 -15.91
C PHE A 330 -7.11 -2.69 -16.27
N ARG A 331 -6.84 -1.88 -15.27
CA ARG A 331 -6.42 -0.49 -15.50
C ARG A 331 -4.91 -0.47 -15.76
N HIS A 332 -4.52 0.06 -16.89
CA HIS A 332 -3.12 0.13 -17.30
C HIS A 332 -2.52 1.48 -16.93
N LEU A 333 -1.37 1.45 -16.28
CA LEU A 333 -0.58 2.60 -15.85
C LEU A 333 0.80 2.50 -16.48
N THR A 334 1.36 3.67 -16.82
CA THR A 334 2.69 3.78 -17.44
C THR A 334 3.61 4.55 -16.50
N ASP A 335 4.80 4.02 -16.28
CA ASP A 335 5.95 4.62 -15.58
C ASP A 335 5.77 4.90 -14.08
N ALA A 336 4.66 5.45 -13.62
CA ALA A 336 4.45 5.78 -12.21
C ALA A 336 3.05 5.35 -11.71
N PRO A 337 2.92 4.97 -10.42
CA PRO A 337 1.63 4.73 -9.81
C PRO A 337 0.89 6.06 -9.58
N HIS A 338 -0.43 6.03 -9.72
CA HIS A 338 -1.30 7.17 -9.44
C HIS A 338 -2.37 6.79 -8.41
N GLY A 339 -2.54 7.62 -7.38
CA GLY A 339 -3.52 7.39 -6.33
C GLY A 339 -3.03 6.48 -5.21
N THR A 340 -3.95 5.90 -4.47
CA THR A 340 -3.70 5.01 -3.32
C THR A 340 -4.33 3.64 -3.55
N TYR A 341 -3.68 2.61 -3.02
CA TYR A 341 -4.07 1.21 -3.19
C TYR A 341 -4.17 0.50 -1.85
N ALA A 342 -5.08 -0.45 -1.74
CA ALA A 342 -5.11 -1.35 -0.59
C ALA A 342 -3.80 -2.15 -0.51
N ALA A 343 -3.33 -2.62 -1.65
CA ALA A 343 -2.08 -3.36 -1.75
C ALA A 343 -1.33 -3.09 -3.06
N ALA A 344 -0.01 -3.22 -3.01
CA ALA A 344 0.87 -3.26 -4.18
C ALA A 344 1.73 -4.53 -4.14
N VAL A 345 1.83 -5.19 -5.28
CA VAL A 345 2.65 -6.40 -5.45
C VAL A 345 3.63 -6.19 -6.59
N MET A 346 4.92 -6.27 -6.30
CA MET A 346 5.95 -6.29 -7.33
C MET A 346 6.09 -7.71 -7.87
N LEU A 347 5.70 -7.93 -9.13
CA LEU A 347 5.74 -9.23 -9.81
C LEU A 347 7.09 -9.56 -10.49
N SER A 348 8.10 -8.77 -10.21
CA SER A 348 9.46 -8.96 -10.69
C SER A 348 10.45 -8.90 -9.52
N GLN A 349 11.70 -9.29 -9.78
CA GLN A 349 12.75 -9.23 -8.79
C GLN A 349 12.93 -7.78 -8.26
N PRO A 350 12.92 -7.56 -6.94
CA PRO A 350 13.12 -6.22 -6.34
C PRO A 350 14.62 -5.87 -6.32
N TRP A 351 15.06 -5.08 -7.28
CA TRP A 351 16.46 -4.68 -7.43
C TRP A 351 16.79 -3.36 -6.71
N GLU A 352 15.84 -2.43 -6.66
CA GLU A 352 16.07 -1.04 -6.31
C GLU A 352 15.20 -0.60 -5.14
N ILE A 353 15.82 -0.04 -4.11
CA ILE A 353 15.11 0.47 -2.93
C ILE A 353 14.15 1.62 -3.28
N ALA A 354 14.49 2.43 -4.27
CA ALA A 354 13.64 3.55 -4.72
C ALA A 354 12.25 3.07 -5.18
N ARG A 355 12.18 1.92 -5.89
CA ARG A 355 10.90 1.33 -6.29
C ARG A 355 10.12 0.75 -5.13
N VAL A 356 10.81 0.18 -4.14
CA VAL A 356 10.18 -0.28 -2.89
C VAL A 356 9.59 0.91 -2.14
N ALA A 357 10.32 2.01 -2.02
CA ALA A 357 9.87 3.25 -1.40
C ALA A 357 8.68 3.88 -2.13
N GLU A 358 8.68 3.83 -3.47
CA GLU A 358 7.57 4.31 -4.26
C GLU A 358 6.29 3.50 -4.00
N LEU A 359 6.36 2.16 -4.02
CA LEU A 359 5.19 1.32 -3.71
C LEU A 359 4.68 1.54 -2.28
N HIS A 360 5.58 1.73 -1.30
CA HIS A 360 5.20 2.05 0.07
C HIS A 360 4.41 3.36 0.17
N ARG A 361 4.76 4.38 -0.64
CA ARG A 361 4.03 5.66 -0.65
C ARG A 361 2.61 5.56 -1.18
N HIS A 362 2.33 4.55 -2.01
CA HIS A 362 1.06 4.40 -2.71
C HIS A 362 0.19 3.25 -2.18
N ALA A 363 0.72 2.34 -1.36
CA ALA A 363 -0.03 1.18 -0.90
C ALA A 363 0.13 0.94 0.60
N LEU A 364 -0.98 0.53 1.25
CA LEU A 364 -0.95 0.15 2.66
C LEU A 364 -0.16 -1.14 2.88
N VAL A 365 -0.43 -2.15 2.06
CA VAL A 365 0.26 -3.45 2.08
C VAL A 365 1.17 -3.57 0.86
N THR A 366 2.43 -3.95 1.08
CA THR A 366 3.41 -4.18 0.01
C THR A 366 3.93 -5.60 0.05
N ALA A 367 3.94 -6.27 -1.11
CA ALA A 367 4.50 -7.61 -1.24
C ALA A 367 5.47 -7.69 -2.44
N PHE A 368 6.50 -8.51 -2.32
CA PHE A 368 7.59 -8.61 -3.29
C PHE A 368 7.82 -10.05 -3.71
N LEU A 369 7.87 -10.30 -5.02
CA LEU A 369 8.14 -11.61 -5.58
C LEU A 369 9.64 -11.82 -5.78
N MET A 370 10.16 -12.88 -5.18
CA MET A 370 11.53 -13.35 -5.35
C MET A 370 11.57 -14.45 -6.39
N LEU A 371 12.20 -14.17 -7.53
CA LEU A 371 12.38 -15.15 -8.61
C LEU A 371 13.51 -16.12 -8.32
N ASP A 372 14.57 -15.63 -7.69
CA ASP A 372 15.74 -16.41 -7.29
C ASP A 372 16.66 -15.62 -6.36
N ALA A 373 17.74 -16.24 -5.91
CA ALA A 373 18.84 -15.60 -5.22
C ALA A 373 20.18 -15.68 -5.99
N ILE A 374 20.13 -15.97 -7.28
CA ILE A 374 21.30 -16.22 -8.16
C ILE A 374 22.25 -15.02 -8.15
N ALA A 375 21.68 -13.79 -8.23
CA ALA A 375 22.47 -12.59 -8.27
C ALA A 375 23.35 -12.40 -7.02
N TRP A 376 22.88 -12.86 -5.87
CA TRP A 376 23.66 -12.85 -4.64
C TRP A 376 24.70 -14.00 -4.60
N ASP A 377 24.25 -15.20 -4.95
CA ASP A 377 25.07 -16.41 -4.82
C ASP A 377 26.23 -16.47 -5.83
N ILE A 378 26.07 -15.88 -7.02
CA ILE A 378 27.02 -16.04 -8.14
C ILE A 378 27.67 -14.71 -8.52
N TYR A 379 27.01 -13.57 -8.35
CA TYR A 379 27.50 -12.27 -8.80
C TYR A 379 27.68 -11.29 -7.63
N PRO A 380 28.69 -11.51 -6.74
CA PRO A 380 28.91 -10.65 -5.60
C PRO A 380 29.27 -9.22 -6.04
N GLY A 381 28.92 -8.22 -5.21
CA GLY A 381 29.31 -6.82 -5.41
C GLY A 381 28.21 -5.87 -5.85
N ARG A 382 26.95 -6.28 -5.83
CA ARG A 382 25.79 -5.40 -6.07
C ARG A 382 25.23 -4.84 -4.76
N SER A 383 25.93 -3.86 -4.18
CA SER A 383 25.59 -3.29 -2.86
C SER A 383 24.15 -2.76 -2.75
N GLY A 384 23.63 -2.14 -3.80
CA GLY A 384 22.25 -1.63 -3.80
C GLY A 384 21.20 -2.73 -3.72
N MET A 385 21.41 -3.87 -4.39
CA MET A 385 20.56 -5.04 -4.32
C MET A 385 20.53 -5.64 -2.91
N GLU A 386 21.69 -5.78 -2.27
CA GLU A 386 21.78 -6.30 -0.91
C GLU A 386 20.98 -5.46 0.07
N ALA A 387 21.14 -4.14 0.02
CA ALA A 387 20.39 -3.22 0.86
C ALA A 387 18.88 -3.38 0.66
N THR A 388 18.43 -3.47 -0.60
CA THR A 388 17.02 -3.70 -0.93
C THR A 388 16.50 -5.03 -0.39
N TRP A 389 17.24 -6.12 -0.55
CA TRP A 389 16.81 -7.44 -0.09
C TRP A 389 16.80 -7.56 1.44
N ARG A 390 17.78 -6.96 2.13
CA ARG A 390 17.77 -6.84 3.59
C ARG A 390 16.60 -6.01 4.08
N PHE A 391 16.29 -4.93 3.37
CA PHE A 391 15.16 -4.08 3.71
C PHE A 391 13.82 -4.82 3.60
N ILE A 392 13.52 -5.46 2.46
CA ILE A 392 12.25 -6.18 2.28
C ILE A 392 12.13 -7.39 3.20
N ALA A 393 13.23 -8.08 3.53
CA ALA A 393 13.23 -9.17 4.49
C ALA A 393 12.81 -8.73 5.91
N ARG A 394 12.94 -7.44 6.24
CA ARG A 394 12.60 -6.90 7.57
C ARG A 394 11.33 -6.08 7.59
N HIS A 395 10.99 -5.40 6.50
CA HIS A 395 9.99 -4.33 6.49
C HIS A 395 8.86 -4.53 5.46
N ALA A 396 8.91 -5.54 4.60
CA ALA A 396 7.79 -5.86 3.72
C ALA A 396 6.59 -6.42 4.51
N ASP A 397 5.38 -6.24 4.00
CA ASP A 397 4.21 -6.94 4.53
C ASP A 397 4.20 -8.39 4.06
N GLY A 398 4.77 -8.67 2.89
CA GLY A 398 4.84 -10.02 2.36
C GLY A 398 6.01 -10.28 1.42
N LEU A 399 6.55 -11.49 1.49
CA LEU A 399 7.49 -12.05 0.53
C LEU A 399 6.85 -13.26 -0.16
N LEU A 400 6.97 -13.27 -1.47
CA LEU A 400 6.44 -14.30 -2.36
C LEU A 400 7.61 -15.01 -3.04
N TYR A 401 7.56 -16.31 -3.13
CA TYR A 401 8.63 -17.11 -3.73
C TYR A 401 8.07 -18.04 -4.81
N ILE A 402 8.79 -18.18 -5.90
CA ILE A 402 8.36 -19.05 -7.00
C ILE A 402 8.68 -20.55 -6.76
N SER A 403 9.40 -20.86 -5.68
CA SER A 403 9.66 -22.23 -5.22
C SER A 403 10.06 -22.25 -3.74
N HIS A 404 9.92 -23.40 -3.07
CA HIS A 404 10.48 -23.61 -1.72
C HIS A 404 12.00 -23.52 -1.75
N PHE A 405 12.62 -23.99 -2.85
CA PHE A 405 14.05 -23.85 -3.07
C PHE A 405 14.49 -22.38 -3.04
N THR A 406 13.80 -21.50 -3.78
CA THR A 406 14.07 -20.05 -3.76
C THR A 406 13.89 -19.46 -2.37
N ARG A 407 12.81 -19.83 -1.65
CA ARG A 407 12.57 -19.39 -0.27
C ARG A 407 13.72 -19.76 0.66
N GLU A 408 14.13 -21.01 0.64
CA GLU A 408 15.22 -21.52 1.49
C GLU A 408 16.53 -20.78 1.18
N ARG A 409 16.86 -20.62 -0.10
CA ARG A 409 18.07 -19.89 -0.54
C ARG A 409 18.06 -18.44 -0.09
N PHE A 410 16.93 -17.74 -0.25
CA PHE A 410 16.79 -16.37 0.19
C PHE A 410 16.89 -16.25 1.72
N ASN A 411 16.10 -17.02 2.47
CA ASN A 411 16.01 -16.92 3.93
C ASN A 411 17.34 -17.29 4.63
N THR A 412 18.13 -18.17 4.02
CA THR A 412 19.48 -18.49 4.53
C THR A 412 20.44 -17.29 4.46
N ARG A 413 20.27 -16.38 3.48
CA ARG A 413 21.10 -15.16 3.28
C ARG A 413 20.52 -13.93 3.96
N PHE A 414 19.21 -13.81 3.94
CA PHE A 414 18.44 -12.67 4.39
C PHE A 414 17.37 -13.13 5.38
N PRO A 415 17.70 -13.22 6.69
CA PRO A 415 16.74 -13.65 7.70
C PRO A 415 15.48 -12.78 7.66
N VAL A 416 14.34 -13.40 7.46
CA VAL A 416 13.04 -12.75 7.35
C VAL A 416 12.50 -12.49 8.75
N ALA A 417 12.00 -11.27 9.00
CA ALA A 417 11.40 -10.92 10.29
C ALA A 417 10.07 -11.67 10.49
N ALA A 418 9.75 -11.98 11.76
CA ALA A 418 8.59 -12.81 12.10
C ALA A 418 7.25 -12.17 11.72
N ASP A 419 7.22 -10.86 11.61
CA ASP A 419 6.04 -10.07 11.20
C ASP A 419 5.91 -9.92 9.67
N VAL A 420 6.88 -10.37 8.87
CA VAL A 420 6.77 -10.47 7.42
C VAL A 420 6.07 -11.76 7.02
N GLY A 421 4.98 -11.66 6.26
CA GLY A 421 4.27 -12.82 5.74
C GLY A 421 5.04 -13.48 4.60
N GLU A 422 5.05 -14.80 4.55
CA GLU A 422 5.68 -15.54 3.47
C GLU A 422 4.67 -16.45 2.76
N ALA A 423 4.80 -16.57 1.45
CA ALA A 423 4.07 -17.57 0.66
C ALA A 423 4.91 -18.07 -0.53
N VAL A 424 4.84 -19.38 -0.79
CA VAL A 424 5.36 -19.96 -2.01
C VAL A 424 4.21 -20.07 -3.01
N THR A 425 4.30 -19.28 -4.09
CA THR A 425 3.26 -19.27 -5.14
C THR A 425 3.39 -20.45 -6.08
N HIS A 426 4.63 -20.95 -6.28
CA HIS A 426 5.07 -21.66 -7.47
C HIS A 426 4.77 -20.85 -8.75
N LEU A 427 5.17 -21.38 -9.88
CA LEU A 427 4.64 -21.02 -11.20
C LEU A 427 3.72 -22.15 -11.66
N SER A 428 2.94 -21.96 -12.73
CA SER A 428 1.99 -22.98 -13.15
C SER A 428 2.65 -24.32 -13.50
N LEU A 429 2.12 -25.38 -12.92
CA LEU A 429 2.45 -26.77 -13.22
C LEU A 429 1.23 -27.51 -13.80
N ALA A 430 0.18 -26.77 -14.20
CA ALA A 430 -1.02 -27.32 -14.79
C ALA A 430 -0.87 -27.48 -16.30
N GLN A 431 -1.31 -28.62 -16.81
CA GLN A 431 -1.25 -28.93 -18.24
C GLN A 431 -2.05 -27.96 -19.10
N ASP A 432 -3.22 -27.55 -18.62
CA ASP A 432 -4.13 -26.65 -19.36
C ASP A 432 -3.52 -25.26 -19.64
N ASP A 433 -2.63 -24.78 -18.79
CA ASP A 433 -1.94 -23.51 -18.98
C ASP A 433 -0.85 -23.59 -20.09
N HIS A 434 -0.50 -24.79 -20.51
CA HIS A 434 0.51 -25.07 -21.54
C HIS A 434 -0.09 -25.71 -22.80
N ALA A 435 -1.39 -26.01 -22.81
CA ALA A 435 -2.08 -26.75 -23.85
C ALA A 435 -2.28 -25.99 -25.18
N ASN A 436 -1.95 -24.70 -25.25
CA ASN A 436 -2.11 -23.87 -26.46
C ASN A 436 -1.07 -24.17 -27.56
N VAL A 437 -0.47 -25.35 -27.55
CA VAL A 437 0.36 -25.85 -28.64
C VAL A 437 -0.53 -26.70 -29.54
N SER A 438 -0.96 -26.12 -30.66
CA SER A 438 -1.64 -26.85 -31.73
C SER A 438 -0.80 -28.06 -32.12
N GLU A 439 -1.40 -29.25 -32.03
CA GLU A 439 -0.87 -30.57 -32.36
C GLU A 439 0.59 -30.87 -31.96
N PRO A 440 0.85 -31.93 -31.21
CA PRO A 440 2.22 -32.34 -30.91
C PRO A 440 2.92 -32.62 -32.23
N ALA A 441 3.89 -31.79 -32.60
CA ALA A 441 4.79 -32.13 -33.68
C ALA A 441 5.38 -33.52 -33.37
N GLU A 442 5.38 -34.45 -34.35
CA GLU A 442 6.07 -35.69 -34.16
C GLU A 442 7.50 -35.43 -33.70
N ALA A 443 7.89 -36.06 -32.58
CA ALA A 443 9.21 -35.86 -32.02
C ALA A 443 10.25 -36.36 -33.05
N ILE A 444 11.20 -35.49 -33.39
CA ILE A 444 12.36 -35.85 -34.18
C ILE A 444 13.27 -36.64 -33.23
N SER A 445 13.22 -37.96 -33.33
CA SER A 445 13.83 -38.87 -32.35
C SER A 445 15.35 -38.73 -32.20
N ASP A 446 16.02 -38.15 -33.20
CA ASP A 446 17.47 -37.91 -33.23
C ASP A 446 17.87 -36.46 -32.84
N GLN A 447 16.92 -35.61 -32.46
CA GLN A 447 17.20 -34.22 -32.09
C GLN A 447 17.41 -34.05 -30.59
N ILE A 448 18.57 -33.53 -30.22
CA ILE A 448 18.91 -33.09 -28.85
C ILE A 448 18.67 -31.59 -28.76
N LEU A 449 17.84 -31.14 -27.84
CA LEU A 449 17.64 -29.71 -27.54
C LEU A 449 18.32 -29.36 -26.22
N ILE A 450 19.30 -28.46 -26.27
CA ILE A 450 19.93 -27.88 -25.08
C ILE A 450 19.32 -26.49 -24.86
N PHE A 451 18.85 -26.25 -23.64
CA PHE A 451 18.13 -25.01 -23.34
C PHE A 451 18.79 -24.20 -22.22
N GLY A 452 18.99 -22.90 -22.46
CA GLY A 452 19.49 -21.94 -21.49
C GLY A 452 19.60 -20.53 -22.06
N ASN A 453 20.55 -19.77 -21.59
CA ASN A 453 20.94 -18.45 -22.09
C ASN A 453 22.46 -18.27 -21.98
N GLY A 454 22.96 -17.04 -22.29
CA GLY A 454 24.39 -16.74 -22.33
C GLY A 454 25.08 -16.61 -20.95
N PHE A 455 24.39 -16.82 -19.83
CA PHE A 455 25.04 -16.79 -18.52
C PHE A 455 25.81 -18.07 -18.23
N ASP A 456 27.01 -17.95 -17.63
CA ASP A 456 27.93 -19.09 -17.38
C ASP A 456 27.29 -20.21 -16.56
N HIS A 457 26.47 -19.87 -15.55
CA HIS A 457 25.77 -20.87 -14.73
C HIS A 457 24.74 -21.71 -15.48
N LYS A 458 24.34 -21.29 -16.68
CA LYS A 458 23.45 -22.08 -17.54
C LYS A 458 24.19 -23.19 -18.29
N HIS A 459 25.51 -23.12 -18.40
CA HIS A 459 26.42 -24.13 -18.88
C HIS A 459 26.07 -24.72 -20.28
N VAL A 460 25.40 -23.88 -21.12
CA VAL A 460 24.91 -24.34 -22.45
C VAL A 460 26.06 -24.67 -23.38
N ARG A 461 27.03 -23.76 -23.55
CA ARG A 461 28.14 -23.92 -24.52
C ARG A 461 29.01 -25.14 -24.22
N PRO A 462 29.51 -25.35 -22.98
CA PRO A 462 30.29 -26.55 -22.66
C PRO A 462 29.50 -27.84 -22.84
N THR A 463 28.20 -27.83 -22.52
CA THR A 463 27.33 -28.99 -22.70
C THR A 463 27.10 -29.31 -24.19
N ALA A 464 26.91 -28.29 -25.04
CA ALA A 464 26.73 -28.45 -26.46
C ALA A 464 28.00 -29.02 -27.13
N GLN A 465 29.19 -28.57 -26.73
CA GLN A 465 30.46 -29.13 -27.18
C GLN A 465 30.59 -30.63 -26.79
N LEU A 466 30.36 -30.95 -25.51
CA LEU A 466 30.42 -32.31 -24.98
C LEU A 466 29.50 -33.26 -25.76
N LEU A 467 28.26 -32.82 -25.98
CA LEU A 467 27.27 -33.69 -26.69
C LEU A 467 27.54 -33.75 -28.19
N SER A 468 28.12 -32.71 -28.81
CA SER A 468 28.58 -32.75 -30.20
C SER A 468 29.67 -33.80 -30.41
N ASP A 469 30.64 -33.87 -29.50
CA ASP A 469 31.74 -34.84 -29.56
C ASP A 469 31.22 -36.25 -29.29
N ALA A 470 30.27 -36.45 -28.38
CA ALA A 470 29.71 -37.73 -28.01
C ALA A 470 28.69 -38.29 -29.04
N PHE A 471 27.97 -37.40 -29.72
CA PHE A 471 26.87 -37.74 -30.64
C PHE A 471 27.03 -37.08 -32.03
N PRO A 472 28.10 -37.34 -32.79
CA PRO A 472 28.43 -36.57 -33.99
C PRO A 472 27.41 -36.73 -35.14
N PHE A 473 26.56 -37.74 -35.10
CA PHE A 473 25.53 -37.99 -36.11
C PHE A 473 24.13 -37.51 -35.73
N HIS A 474 23.96 -36.94 -34.55
CA HIS A 474 22.67 -36.39 -34.07
C HIS A 474 22.61 -34.88 -34.24
N ARG A 475 21.42 -34.38 -34.43
CA ARG A 475 21.19 -32.92 -34.53
C ARG A 475 21.11 -32.29 -33.14
N ILE A 476 21.91 -31.28 -32.87
CA ILE A 476 21.92 -30.57 -31.61
C ILE A 476 21.44 -29.13 -31.84
N MET A 477 20.37 -28.75 -31.16
CA MET A 477 19.86 -27.39 -31.14
C MET A 477 20.23 -26.77 -29.80
N ALA A 478 21.07 -25.71 -29.78
CA ALA A 478 21.52 -25.09 -28.55
C ALA A 478 20.94 -23.67 -28.44
N VAL A 479 19.96 -23.47 -27.55
CA VAL A 479 19.36 -22.19 -27.25
C VAL A 479 20.18 -21.49 -26.16
N GLY A 480 20.64 -20.26 -26.45
CA GLY A 480 21.42 -19.44 -25.51
C GLY A 480 22.90 -19.38 -25.85
N VAL A 481 23.29 -19.74 -27.05
CA VAL A 481 24.62 -19.54 -27.62
C VAL A 481 24.53 -18.76 -28.92
N GLU A 482 25.53 -17.93 -29.20
CA GLU A 482 25.59 -17.08 -30.41
C GLU A 482 26.24 -17.78 -31.59
N ASP A 483 27.20 -18.66 -31.32
CA ASP A 483 27.94 -19.45 -32.32
C ASP A 483 27.92 -20.95 -31.99
N ALA A 484 27.99 -21.78 -33.01
CA ALA A 484 27.93 -23.21 -32.86
C ALA A 484 29.26 -23.77 -32.29
N PRO A 485 29.23 -24.40 -31.09
CA PRO A 485 30.45 -24.97 -30.51
C PRO A 485 30.89 -26.30 -31.13
N GLY A 486 30.13 -26.87 -32.06
CA GLY A 486 30.45 -28.12 -32.73
C GLY A 486 29.82 -28.25 -34.13
N PRO A 487 30.27 -29.17 -34.99
CA PRO A 487 29.89 -29.24 -36.41
C PRO A 487 28.40 -29.62 -36.63
N ASN A 488 27.78 -30.34 -35.69
CA ASN A 488 26.36 -30.74 -35.74
C ASN A 488 25.48 -29.92 -34.79
N VAL A 489 25.98 -28.78 -34.28
CA VAL A 489 25.25 -27.87 -33.39
C VAL A 489 24.69 -26.68 -34.18
N THR A 490 23.41 -26.45 -34.04
CA THR A 490 22.77 -25.21 -34.51
C THR A 490 22.60 -24.27 -33.30
N ALA A 491 23.28 -23.12 -33.36
CA ALA A 491 23.20 -22.09 -32.33
C ALA A 491 21.92 -21.23 -32.51
N LEU A 492 21.23 -20.95 -31.40
CA LEU A 492 20.01 -20.14 -31.35
C LEU A 492 20.16 -19.12 -30.25
N ALA A 493 20.07 -17.84 -30.60
CA ALA A 493 20.15 -16.75 -29.62
C ALA A 493 18.93 -16.77 -28.68
N SER A 494 19.17 -16.54 -27.39
CA SER A 494 18.10 -16.46 -26.39
C SER A 494 17.26 -15.19 -26.56
N GLY A 495 15.94 -15.28 -26.31
CA GLY A 495 15.03 -14.14 -26.27
C GLY A 495 14.56 -13.60 -27.63
N GLN A 496 15.09 -14.08 -28.73
CA GLN A 496 14.74 -13.60 -30.09
C GLN A 496 13.64 -14.42 -30.77
N MET A 497 13.40 -15.63 -30.30
CA MET A 497 12.44 -16.55 -30.90
C MET A 497 11.01 -16.25 -30.42
N PRO A 498 10.03 -16.10 -31.36
CA PRO A 498 8.63 -16.02 -30.98
C PRO A 498 8.17 -17.24 -30.19
N ARG A 499 7.29 -17.03 -29.21
CA ARG A 499 6.80 -18.09 -28.29
C ARG A 499 6.34 -19.35 -29.03
N ALA A 500 5.53 -19.19 -30.07
CA ALA A 500 5.01 -20.34 -30.84
C ALA A 500 6.12 -21.15 -31.53
N ALA A 501 7.18 -20.48 -32.01
CA ALA A 501 8.33 -21.15 -32.61
C ALA A 501 9.15 -21.94 -31.55
N LEU A 502 9.33 -21.32 -30.37
CA LEU A 502 9.99 -21.98 -29.24
C LEU A 502 9.25 -23.24 -28.78
N LEU A 503 7.93 -23.15 -28.63
CA LEU A 503 7.12 -24.33 -28.25
C LEU A 503 7.17 -25.45 -29.29
N ARG A 504 7.18 -25.12 -30.62
CA ARG A 504 7.40 -26.11 -31.66
C ARG A 504 8.77 -26.76 -31.60
N LEU A 505 9.82 -25.97 -31.28
CA LEU A 505 11.17 -26.51 -31.10
C LEU A 505 11.22 -27.48 -29.91
N ILE A 506 10.61 -27.13 -28.78
CA ILE A 506 10.51 -27.98 -27.59
C ILE A 506 9.68 -29.24 -27.91
N ALA A 507 8.54 -29.12 -28.58
CA ALA A 507 7.69 -30.25 -28.98
C ALA A 507 8.37 -31.20 -29.96
N GLY A 508 9.23 -30.70 -30.86
CA GLY A 508 9.98 -31.50 -31.82
C GLY A 508 11.22 -32.18 -31.25
N ALA A 509 11.65 -31.89 -30.03
CA ALA A 509 12.86 -32.47 -29.47
C ALA A 509 12.67 -33.93 -29.09
N GLY A 510 13.63 -34.81 -29.46
CA GLY A 510 13.71 -36.17 -28.98
C GLY A 510 14.04 -36.22 -27.48
N ILE A 511 14.97 -35.38 -27.06
CA ILE A 511 15.34 -35.18 -25.66
C ILE A 511 15.69 -33.71 -25.40
N ILE A 512 15.37 -33.22 -24.22
CA ILE A 512 15.75 -31.90 -23.77
C ILE A 512 16.81 -32.02 -22.67
N VAL A 513 17.87 -31.21 -22.77
CA VAL A 513 18.93 -31.12 -21.79
C VAL A 513 18.92 -29.70 -21.21
N PHE A 514 18.78 -29.60 -19.90
CA PHE A 514 18.81 -28.35 -19.16
C PHE A 514 19.97 -28.35 -18.14
N PRO A 515 21.17 -27.92 -18.58
CA PRO A 515 22.40 -28.16 -17.83
C PRO A 515 22.72 -27.17 -16.73
N SER A 516 21.79 -26.27 -16.43
CA SER A 516 21.97 -25.17 -15.49
C SER A 516 22.38 -25.65 -14.09
N PHE A 517 23.37 -24.95 -13.49
CA PHE A 517 23.79 -25.20 -12.12
C PHE A 517 22.85 -24.55 -11.09
N TYR A 518 22.11 -23.52 -11.50
CA TYR A 518 21.24 -22.76 -10.59
C TYR A 518 19.99 -22.26 -11.31
N GLU A 519 18.83 -22.47 -10.70
CA GLU A 519 17.53 -22.00 -11.18
C GLU A 519 16.64 -21.58 -10.02
N GLY A 520 15.72 -20.66 -10.30
CA GLY A 520 14.63 -20.34 -9.36
C GLY A 520 13.42 -21.26 -9.53
N PHE A 521 13.14 -21.68 -10.78
CA PHE A 521 12.03 -22.59 -11.11
C PHE A 521 12.28 -23.44 -12.38
N GLY A 522 12.70 -22.81 -13.49
CA GLY A 522 12.98 -23.54 -14.73
C GLY A 522 11.76 -23.70 -15.64
N LEU A 523 11.12 -22.61 -16.05
CA LEU A 523 9.97 -22.63 -16.97
C LEU A 523 10.19 -23.50 -18.23
N PRO A 524 11.36 -23.52 -18.91
CA PRO A 524 11.56 -24.36 -20.07
C PRO A 524 11.50 -25.87 -19.76
N VAL A 525 11.89 -26.26 -18.55
CA VAL A 525 11.76 -27.64 -18.07
C VAL A 525 10.28 -27.99 -17.95
N VAL A 526 9.49 -27.12 -17.32
CA VAL A 526 8.04 -27.31 -17.16
C VAL A 526 7.34 -27.41 -18.52
N GLU A 527 7.72 -26.57 -19.48
CA GLU A 527 7.19 -26.59 -20.86
C GLU A 527 7.53 -27.90 -21.58
N GLY A 528 8.75 -28.38 -21.44
CA GLY A 528 9.15 -29.69 -21.97
C GLY A 528 8.33 -30.83 -21.37
N LEU A 529 8.12 -30.82 -20.06
CA LEU A 529 7.28 -31.79 -19.35
C LEU A 529 5.81 -31.70 -19.79
N ALA A 530 5.26 -30.50 -19.96
CA ALA A 530 3.88 -30.31 -20.42
C ALA A 530 3.64 -30.87 -21.83
N LEU A 531 4.67 -30.79 -22.68
CA LEU A 531 4.67 -31.35 -24.04
C LEU A 531 5.04 -32.84 -24.11
N GLY A 532 5.10 -33.52 -22.96
CA GLY A 532 5.38 -34.96 -22.88
C GLY A 532 6.84 -35.34 -23.16
N ARG A 533 7.77 -34.38 -23.11
CA ARG A 533 9.19 -34.66 -23.42
C ARG A 533 9.93 -35.21 -22.22
N THR A 534 10.99 -35.96 -22.49
CA THR A 534 12.00 -36.34 -21.49
C THR A 534 12.96 -35.17 -21.33
N VAL A 535 13.14 -34.70 -20.09
CA VAL A 535 14.03 -33.60 -19.75
C VAL A 535 15.11 -34.10 -18.80
N LEU A 536 16.37 -33.95 -19.20
CA LEU A 536 17.55 -34.21 -18.38
C LEU A 536 18.01 -32.90 -17.74
N VAL A 537 18.06 -32.89 -16.42
CA VAL A 537 18.46 -31.72 -15.61
C VAL A 537 19.65 -32.07 -14.73
N ARG A 538 20.51 -31.10 -14.42
CA ARG A 538 21.56 -31.29 -13.42
C ARG A 538 20.93 -31.44 -12.03
N ARG A 539 21.37 -32.44 -11.26
CA ARG A 539 20.80 -32.72 -9.92
C ARG A 539 20.70 -31.49 -9.04
N SER A 540 19.50 -31.27 -8.49
CA SER A 540 19.20 -30.16 -7.58
C SER A 540 17.93 -30.45 -6.77
N ALA A 541 17.86 -29.96 -5.53
CA ALA A 541 16.64 -30.06 -4.72
C ALA A 541 15.41 -29.40 -5.38
N LEU A 542 15.61 -28.41 -6.22
CA LEU A 542 14.53 -27.78 -7.00
C LEU A 542 13.79 -28.80 -7.88
N TRP A 543 14.51 -29.72 -8.52
CA TRP A 543 13.87 -30.64 -9.46
C TRP A 543 13.03 -31.69 -8.74
N ALA A 544 13.44 -32.11 -7.55
CA ALA A 544 12.62 -32.98 -6.69
C ALA A 544 11.33 -32.27 -6.29
N GLU A 545 11.39 -30.97 -5.96
CA GLU A 545 10.21 -30.15 -5.69
C GLU A 545 9.29 -30.04 -6.91
N ILE A 546 9.83 -29.69 -8.07
CA ILE A 546 9.05 -29.57 -9.32
C ILE A 546 8.39 -30.90 -9.67
N ALA A 547 9.12 -32.01 -9.61
CA ALA A 547 8.58 -33.33 -9.88
C ALA A 547 7.46 -33.72 -8.92
N ALA A 548 7.64 -33.48 -7.62
CA ALA A 548 6.65 -33.80 -6.58
C ALA A 548 5.32 -33.05 -6.77
N HIS A 549 5.37 -31.79 -7.24
CA HIS A 549 4.19 -30.97 -7.45
C HIS A 549 3.62 -31.05 -8.88
N SER A 550 4.35 -31.62 -9.83
CA SER A 550 3.96 -31.69 -11.24
C SER A 550 3.11 -32.93 -11.55
N ARG A 551 2.05 -32.73 -12.35
CA ARG A 551 1.28 -33.80 -13.00
C ARG A 551 1.42 -33.75 -14.51
N LEU A 552 2.51 -33.19 -14.99
CA LEU A 552 2.78 -33.04 -16.41
C LEU A 552 3.16 -34.40 -17.01
N PRO A 553 2.84 -34.65 -18.28
CA PRO A 553 3.00 -35.98 -18.90
C PRO A 553 4.45 -36.39 -19.20
N GLY A 554 5.39 -35.41 -19.23
CA GLY A 554 6.80 -35.65 -19.53
C GLY A 554 7.56 -36.31 -18.38
N ARG A 555 8.81 -36.68 -18.64
CA ARG A 555 9.70 -37.35 -17.68
C ARG A 555 10.84 -36.42 -17.28
N LEU A 556 11.03 -36.20 -15.98
CA LEU A 556 12.15 -35.42 -15.43
C LEU A 556 13.21 -36.42 -14.90
N CYS A 557 14.41 -36.35 -15.47
CA CYS A 557 15.53 -37.22 -15.12
C CYS A 557 16.74 -36.38 -14.72
N GLU A 558 17.55 -36.88 -13.80
CA GLU A 558 18.72 -36.12 -13.31
C GLU A 558 20.02 -36.71 -13.84
N PHE A 559 21.03 -35.86 -13.99
CA PHE A 559 22.42 -36.22 -14.19
C PHE A 559 23.31 -35.48 -13.17
N ASP A 560 24.46 -36.06 -12.83
CA ASP A 560 25.40 -35.54 -11.84
C ASP A 560 26.62 -34.89 -12.48
N ASP A 561 27.14 -35.50 -13.51
CA ASP A 561 28.40 -35.19 -14.15
C ASP A 561 28.33 -35.38 -15.70
N PRO A 562 29.38 -35.03 -16.45
CA PRO A 562 29.41 -35.20 -17.89
C PRO A 562 29.19 -36.64 -18.36
N ALA A 563 29.69 -37.64 -17.63
CA ALA A 563 29.55 -39.04 -18.02
C ALA A 563 28.10 -39.52 -17.90
N SER A 564 27.44 -39.22 -16.77
CA SER A 564 26.02 -39.52 -16.56
C SER A 564 25.09 -38.75 -17.49
N LEU A 565 25.49 -37.54 -17.92
CA LEU A 565 24.76 -36.80 -18.96
C LEU A 565 24.84 -37.50 -20.31
N VAL A 566 26.03 -37.90 -20.75
CA VAL A 566 26.24 -38.63 -22.04
C VAL A 566 25.49 -39.95 -22.02
N ASP A 567 25.59 -40.74 -20.93
CA ASP A 567 24.84 -42.02 -20.79
C ASP A 567 23.32 -41.74 -20.86
N GLY A 568 22.82 -40.78 -20.12
CA GLY A 568 21.39 -40.41 -20.10
C GLY A 568 20.86 -40.01 -21.49
N VAL A 569 21.60 -39.18 -22.23
CA VAL A 569 21.24 -38.81 -23.61
C VAL A 569 21.27 -40.04 -24.53
N GLY A 570 22.33 -40.84 -24.44
CA GLY A 570 22.46 -42.06 -25.26
C GLY A 570 21.32 -43.05 -25.02
N ARG A 571 20.95 -43.29 -23.78
CA ARG A 571 19.81 -44.15 -23.41
C ARG A 571 18.49 -43.63 -23.95
N ALA A 572 18.25 -42.28 -23.82
CA ALA A 572 17.05 -41.67 -24.35
C ALA A 572 16.93 -41.80 -25.87
N LEU A 573 18.02 -41.55 -26.61
CA LEU A 573 18.08 -41.68 -28.06
C LEU A 573 17.87 -43.13 -28.52
N ALA A 574 18.34 -44.10 -27.73
CA ALA A 574 18.14 -45.52 -27.99
C ALA A 574 16.75 -46.05 -27.58
N GLY A 575 15.87 -45.18 -27.07
CA GLY A 575 14.55 -45.57 -26.55
C GLY A 575 14.61 -46.42 -25.27
N LEU A 576 15.76 -46.42 -24.58
CA LEU A 576 15.94 -47.16 -23.33
C LEU A 576 15.36 -46.38 -22.13
N PRO A 577 14.87 -47.09 -21.11
CA PRO A 577 14.27 -46.42 -19.94
C PRO A 577 15.31 -45.61 -19.15
N LEU A 578 14.94 -44.40 -18.78
CA LEU A 578 15.66 -43.55 -17.84
C LEU A 578 14.98 -43.58 -16.47
N THR A 579 15.77 -43.46 -15.41
CA THR A 579 15.23 -43.27 -14.05
C THR A 579 14.69 -41.85 -13.92
N ALA A 580 13.39 -41.73 -13.92
CA ALA A 580 12.71 -40.45 -13.70
C ALA A 580 12.59 -40.15 -12.20
N LEU A 581 12.61 -38.87 -11.85
CA LEU A 581 12.21 -38.42 -10.51
C LEU A 581 10.75 -38.79 -10.24
N PRO A 582 10.41 -39.20 -9.01
CA PRO A 582 9.04 -39.52 -8.65
C PRO A 582 8.13 -38.31 -8.88
N SER A 583 7.16 -38.42 -9.78
CA SER A 583 6.17 -37.37 -10.08
C SER A 583 4.86 -37.67 -9.36
N GLY A 584 4.18 -36.62 -8.92
CA GLY A 584 2.83 -36.71 -8.36
C GLY A 584 2.73 -37.57 -7.10
N ILE A 585 3.77 -37.64 -6.27
CA ILE A 585 3.71 -38.35 -4.99
C ILE A 585 2.69 -37.64 -4.09
N ALA A 586 1.58 -38.40 -3.90
CA ALA A 586 0.59 -38.16 -2.86
C ALA A 586 0.27 -36.68 -2.60
N LEU A 587 -0.24 -35.99 -3.60
CA LEU A 587 -1.11 -34.85 -3.32
C LEU A 587 -2.25 -35.43 -2.49
N VAL A 588 -2.44 -34.88 -1.28
CA VAL A 588 -3.63 -35.13 -0.47
C VAL A 588 -4.82 -35.13 -1.43
N ALA A 589 -5.57 -36.21 -1.44
CA ALA A 589 -6.64 -36.42 -2.41
C ALA A 589 -7.55 -35.20 -2.48
N GLY A 590 -7.65 -34.55 -3.63
CA GLY A 590 -8.52 -33.41 -3.87
C GLY A 590 -7.86 -32.08 -4.25
N VAL A 591 -6.53 -31.93 -4.24
CA VAL A 591 -5.87 -30.71 -4.70
C VAL A 591 -5.56 -30.83 -6.19
N ALA A 592 -6.26 -30.08 -7.03
CA ALA A 592 -5.96 -29.93 -8.45
C ALA A 592 -4.52 -29.41 -8.67
N PRO A 593 -3.86 -29.75 -9.79
CA PRO A 593 -2.54 -29.18 -10.09
C PRO A 593 -2.62 -27.66 -10.12
N ALA A 594 -1.65 -27.00 -9.48
CA ALA A 594 -1.61 -25.54 -9.38
C ALA A 594 -1.41 -24.91 -10.76
N GLY A 595 -2.44 -24.20 -11.23
CA GLY A 595 -2.39 -23.38 -12.43
C GLY A 595 -2.08 -21.91 -12.09
N TRP A 596 -1.96 -21.07 -13.11
CA TRP A 596 -1.72 -19.64 -12.91
C TRP A 596 -2.77 -18.96 -12.03
N LYS A 597 -4.04 -19.40 -12.12
CA LYS A 597 -5.11 -18.92 -11.23
C LYS A 597 -4.77 -19.18 -9.77
N ASP A 598 -4.31 -20.39 -9.43
CA ASP A 598 -3.99 -20.76 -8.05
C ASP A 598 -2.74 -20.01 -7.56
N CYS A 599 -1.75 -19.80 -8.46
CA CYS A 599 -0.57 -19.00 -8.16
C CYS A 599 -0.96 -17.55 -7.79
N ALA A 600 -1.85 -16.93 -8.57
CA ALA A 600 -2.38 -15.59 -8.29
C ALA A 600 -3.25 -15.57 -7.01
N GLN A 601 -4.04 -16.63 -6.76
CA GLN A 601 -4.85 -16.75 -5.55
C GLN A 601 -3.98 -16.75 -4.28
N ARG A 602 -2.83 -17.42 -4.27
CA ARG A 602 -1.89 -17.41 -3.13
C ARG A 602 -1.35 -16.01 -2.83
N ILE A 603 -1.16 -15.18 -3.87
CA ILE A 603 -0.81 -13.77 -3.69
C ILE A 603 -1.95 -13.02 -3.02
N ILE A 604 -3.18 -13.17 -3.53
CA ILE A 604 -4.39 -12.54 -2.94
C ILE A 604 -4.59 -12.98 -1.50
N ASP A 605 -4.41 -14.26 -1.19
CA ASP A 605 -4.57 -14.79 0.16
C ASP A 605 -3.55 -14.17 1.14
N LEU A 606 -2.29 -14.00 0.72
CA LEU A 606 -1.28 -13.33 1.53
C LEU A 606 -1.66 -11.88 1.79
N VAL A 607 -1.97 -11.14 0.73
CA VAL A 607 -2.33 -9.71 0.79
C VAL A 607 -3.59 -9.52 1.64
N SER A 608 -4.62 -10.34 1.44
CA SER A 608 -5.90 -10.25 2.20
C SER A 608 -5.70 -10.51 3.68
N ARG A 609 -4.86 -11.49 4.05
CA ARG A 609 -4.52 -11.73 5.47
C ARG A 609 -3.84 -10.51 6.11
N ARG A 610 -2.98 -9.82 5.36
CA ARG A 610 -2.31 -8.60 5.84
C ARG A 610 -3.27 -7.43 5.96
N LEU A 611 -4.17 -7.24 5.00
CA LEU A 611 -5.20 -6.21 5.04
C LEU A 611 -6.24 -6.43 6.14
N ALA A 612 -6.54 -7.67 6.50
CA ALA A 612 -7.46 -7.97 7.59
C ALA A 612 -6.94 -7.47 8.96
N ARG A 613 -5.63 -7.36 9.13
CA ARG A 613 -4.96 -6.90 10.36
C ARG A 613 -3.79 -5.98 10.01
N PRO A 614 -4.05 -4.79 9.46
CA PRO A 614 -2.98 -3.86 9.12
C PRO A 614 -2.30 -3.38 10.40
N SER A 615 -0.99 -3.41 10.42
CA SER A 615 -0.19 -2.85 11.51
C SER A 615 0.31 -1.46 11.11
N LEU A 616 -0.25 -0.43 11.75
CA LEU A 616 0.24 0.94 11.55
C LEU A 616 1.68 1.08 12.06
N ASP A 617 2.03 0.42 13.14
CA ASP A 617 3.40 0.44 13.69
C ASP A 617 4.40 -0.16 12.69
N HIS A 618 4.05 -1.26 12.04
CA HIS A 618 4.88 -1.85 10.98
C HIS A 618 5.04 -0.90 9.78
N TRP A 619 3.95 -0.25 9.37
CA TRP A 619 3.98 0.74 8.29
C TRP A 619 4.86 1.96 8.65
N LEU A 620 4.74 2.49 9.87
CA LEU A 620 5.55 3.61 10.37
C LEU A 620 7.03 3.22 10.51
N ALA A 621 7.33 2.02 10.99
CA ALA A 621 8.70 1.50 11.05
C ALA A 621 9.34 1.41 9.66
N ARG A 622 8.59 0.96 8.65
CA ARG A 622 9.01 0.93 7.25
C ARG A 622 9.25 2.34 6.70
N GLU A 623 8.33 3.28 6.96
CA GLU A 623 8.47 4.68 6.56
C GLU A 623 9.74 5.31 7.17
N HIS A 624 10.00 5.07 8.46
CA HIS A 624 11.18 5.56 9.14
C HIS A 624 12.47 4.98 8.55
N ALA A 625 12.49 3.67 8.32
CA ALA A 625 13.65 3.00 7.74
C ALA A 625 13.96 3.49 6.31
N LEU A 626 12.94 3.76 5.48
CA LEU A 626 13.11 4.35 4.15
C LEU A 626 13.69 5.76 4.22
N ARG A 627 13.21 6.61 5.14
CA ARG A 627 13.76 7.97 5.31
C ARG A 627 15.23 7.96 5.72
N LEU A 628 15.66 7.00 6.52
CA LEU A 628 17.08 6.87 6.90
C LEU A 628 17.96 6.40 5.73
N MET A 629 17.40 5.69 4.76
CA MET A 629 18.14 5.26 3.57
C MET A 629 18.24 6.35 2.49
N ASP A 630 17.36 7.35 2.52
CA ASP A 630 17.38 8.50 1.59
C ASP A 630 18.36 9.61 2.04
N GLN A 631 18.87 9.55 3.29
CA GLN A 631 19.92 10.44 3.85
C GLN A 631 21.32 9.91 3.56
#